data_e5c75221ae99a29edc6cc38d4772fea1
#
_entry.id   e5c75221ae99a29edc6cc38d4772fea1
#
_cell.length_a   1.000
_cell.length_b   1.000
_cell.length_c   1.000
_cell.angle_alpha   90.00
_cell.angle_beta   90.00
_cell.angle_gamma   90.00
#
_symmetry.space_group_name_H-M   'P 1'
#
loop_
_entity.id
_entity.type
_entity.pdbx_description
1 polymer ?
#
loop_
_entity_poly.entity_id
_entity_poly.type
_entity_poly.pdbx_seq_one_letter_code
_entity_poly.pdbx_strand_id
1 'polypeptide(L)'
;MEALFRKLTANDVEARVQSADENGFVLLIYKNARVDQNILDETFTPFGWQNKYEEVKGNLYCSIGIKTPNGDWIWKSNCGTESNTEKEKGEASDAFKRAGFNWGIGRELYTAPKTKIKGHTVQKNGKYVPEYYTFDVVRLEVSDELPRRITALTITGKSMQGGYHEDCVFDWEDKQPKKVEIICQGCGGKVVDVPKRNGEMWVASDMKIYSERRYGKC
;
A
#
# COMPACT_ATOMS: atom_id res chain seq x y z
N MET A 1 16.64 -0.11 -10.16
CA MET A 1 15.62 0.60 -10.98
C MET A 1 14.94 1.57 -10.04
N GLU A 2 14.97 2.85 -10.33
CA GLU A 2 14.37 3.88 -9.51
C GLU A 2 12.85 3.92 -9.74
N ALA A 3 12.09 4.22 -8.69
CA ALA A 3 10.63 4.29 -8.80
C ALA A 3 10.22 5.60 -9.47
N LEU A 4 9.38 5.51 -10.49
CA LEU A 4 8.91 6.66 -11.25
C LEU A 4 8.04 7.62 -10.40
N PHE A 5 7.19 7.07 -9.53
CA PHE A 5 6.25 7.84 -8.72
C PHE A 5 6.66 7.87 -7.25
N ARG A 6 6.25 8.93 -6.53
CA ARG A 6 6.43 8.98 -5.08
C ARG A 6 5.68 7.85 -4.37
N LYS A 7 6.04 7.59 -3.12
CA LYS A 7 5.31 6.72 -2.21
C LYS A 7 3.98 7.36 -1.79
N LEU A 8 3.01 6.53 -1.42
CA LEU A 8 1.84 7.00 -0.68
C LEU A 8 2.24 7.44 0.74
N THR A 9 1.56 8.43 1.24
CA THR A 9 1.64 8.94 2.61
C THR A 9 0.33 8.66 3.34
N ALA A 10 0.28 8.88 4.66
CA ALA A 10 -0.95 8.76 5.44
C ALA A 10 -2.08 9.66 4.89
N ASN A 11 -1.75 10.85 4.37
CA ASN A 11 -2.72 11.79 3.79
C ASN A 11 -3.32 11.31 2.45
N ASP A 12 -2.69 10.36 1.78
CA ASP A 12 -3.17 9.80 0.50
C ASP A 12 -4.15 8.64 0.70
N VAL A 13 -4.30 8.16 1.94
CA VAL A 13 -4.98 6.90 2.23
C VAL A 13 -6.13 7.13 3.20
N GLU A 14 -7.24 6.50 2.91
CA GLU A 14 -8.45 6.50 3.71
C GLU A 14 -8.73 5.09 4.25
N ALA A 15 -9.43 5.01 5.39
CA ALA A 15 -9.89 3.76 5.98
C ALA A 15 -11.42 3.75 6.08
N ARG A 16 -12.04 2.62 5.70
CA ARG A 16 -13.49 2.41 5.87
C ARG A 16 -13.81 1.01 6.34
N VAL A 17 -14.93 0.85 6.98
CA VAL A 17 -15.43 -0.46 7.38
C VAL A 17 -15.73 -1.31 6.14
N GLN A 18 -15.10 -2.46 6.07
CA GLN A 18 -15.38 -3.48 5.06
C GLN A 18 -16.45 -4.46 5.53
N SER A 19 -16.34 -4.91 6.79
CA SER A 19 -17.27 -5.82 7.42
C SER A 19 -17.23 -5.66 8.94
N ALA A 20 -18.34 -5.98 9.62
CA ALA A 20 -18.41 -6.03 11.08
C ALA A 20 -19.27 -7.21 11.53
N ASP A 21 -18.89 -7.84 12.64
CA ASP A 21 -19.61 -8.92 13.31
C ASP A 21 -19.57 -8.73 14.83
N GLU A 22 -20.07 -9.68 15.59
CA GLU A 22 -20.08 -9.64 17.06
C GLU A 22 -18.68 -9.63 17.69
N ASN A 23 -17.67 -10.12 16.95
CA ASN A 23 -16.30 -10.28 17.44
C ASN A 23 -15.40 -9.10 17.09
N GLY A 24 -15.89 -8.18 16.23
CA GLY A 24 -15.15 -7.01 15.79
C GLY A 24 -15.43 -6.60 14.35
N PHE A 25 -14.49 -5.87 13.76
CA PHE A 25 -14.66 -5.36 12.40
C PHE A 25 -13.34 -5.37 11.60
N VAL A 26 -13.47 -5.26 10.29
CA VAL A 26 -12.34 -5.18 9.36
C VAL A 26 -12.41 -3.85 8.63
N LEU A 27 -11.29 -3.15 8.58
CA LEU A 27 -11.14 -1.94 7.78
C LEU A 27 -10.55 -2.27 6.41
N LEU A 28 -10.98 -1.56 5.40
CA LEU A 28 -10.37 -1.52 4.07
C LEU A 28 -9.60 -0.21 3.94
N ILE A 29 -8.32 -0.33 3.60
CA ILE A 29 -7.45 0.80 3.31
C ILE A 29 -7.49 1.06 1.80
N TYR A 30 -7.76 2.28 1.40
CA TYR A 30 -7.89 2.65 -0.01
C TYR A 30 -7.44 4.08 -0.27
N LYS A 31 -7.22 4.42 -1.53
CA LYS A 31 -7.02 5.79 -2.00
C LYS A 31 -8.13 6.19 -2.96
N ASN A 32 -8.46 7.46 -3.02
CA ASN A 32 -9.36 7.99 -4.03
C ASN A 32 -8.62 8.32 -5.34
N ALA A 33 -9.37 8.53 -6.43
CA ALA A 33 -8.78 8.78 -7.74
C ALA A 33 -7.99 10.11 -7.83
N ARG A 34 -8.31 11.09 -6.96
CA ARG A 34 -7.60 12.38 -6.94
C ARG A 34 -6.14 12.22 -6.50
N VAL A 35 -5.86 11.23 -5.65
CA VAL A 35 -4.48 10.91 -5.26
C VAL A 35 -3.67 10.50 -6.48
N ASP A 36 -4.23 9.66 -7.35
CA ASP A 36 -3.55 9.27 -8.59
C ASP A 36 -3.34 10.45 -9.53
N GLN A 37 -4.34 11.33 -9.68
CA GLN A 37 -4.24 12.55 -10.46
C GLN A 37 -3.13 13.46 -9.93
N ASN A 38 -3.10 13.71 -8.62
CA ASN A 38 -2.05 14.52 -7.99
C ASN A 38 -0.65 13.93 -8.23
N ILE A 39 -0.48 12.62 -8.08
CA ILE A 39 0.80 11.95 -8.32
C ILE A 39 1.21 12.05 -9.79
N LEU A 40 0.27 11.95 -10.73
CA LEU A 40 0.54 12.14 -12.16
C LEU A 40 0.93 13.59 -12.47
N ASP A 41 0.23 14.58 -11.88
CA ASP A 41 0.54 16.00 -12.03
C ASP A 41 1.89 16.36 -11.43
N GLU A 42 2.22 15.84 -10.24
CA GLU A 42 3.52 16.01 -9.60
C GLU A 42 4.67 15.45 -10.43
N THR A 43 4.44 14.32 -11.12
CA THR A 43 5.49 13.61 -11.86
C THR A 43 5.67 14.14 -13.28
N PHE A 44 4.57 14.45 -13.98
CA PHE A 44 4.58 14.78 -15.41
C PHE A 44 4.02 16.16 -15.74
N THR A 45 3.56 16.93 -14.75
CA THR A 45 2.71 18.11 -14.92
C THR A 45 1.36 17.76 -15.59
N PRO A 46 0.33 18.61 -15.53
CA PRO A 46 -0.98 18.35 -16.16
C PRO A 46 -0.93 18.19 -17.69
N PHE A 47 0.18 18.56 -18.34
CA PHE A 47 0.35 18.47 -19.81
C PHE A 47 1.13 17.21 -20.25
N GLY A 48 1.72 16.49 -19.31
CA GLY A 48 2.53 15.30 -19.60
C GLY A 48 1.77 13.98 -19.52
N TRP A 49 0.53 14.01 -19.11
CA TRP A 49 -0.35 12.83 -19.05
C TRP A 49 -1.76 13.17 -19.52
N GLN A 50 -2.52 12.16 -19.88
CA GLN A 50 -3.93 12.26 -20.24
C GLN A 50 -4.65 10.93 -19.99
N ASN A 51 -5.98 10.95 -19.93
CA ASN A 51 -6.78 9.75 -19.82
C ASN A 51 -7.94 9.76 -20.82
N LYS A 52 -8.41 8.57 -21.15
CA LYS A 52 -9.62 8.36 -21.94
C LYS A 52 -10.39 7.16 -21.41
N TYR A 53 -11.69 7.17 -21.65
CA TYR A 53 -12.58 6.09 -21.29
C TYR A 53 -13.19 5.48 -22.56
N GLU A 54 -13.31 4.15 -22.56
CA GLU A 54 -13.91 3.39 -23.65
C GLU A 54 -14.75 2.25 -23.06
N GLU A 55 -15.93 2.03 -23.59
CA GLU A 55 -16.73 0.86 -23.26
C GLU A 55 -16.31 -0.32 -24.14
N VAL A 56 -15.92 -1.43 -23.53
CA VAL A 56 -15.57 -2.66 -24.23
C VAL A 56 -16.34 -3.81 -23.61
N LYS A 57 -17.23 -4.44 -24.38
CA LYS A 57 -18.08 -5.57 -23.96
C LYS A 57 -18.87 -5.29 -22.68
N GLY A 58 -19.45 -4.11 -22.56
CA GLY A 58 -20.25 -3.69 -21.41
C GLY A 58 -19.44 -3.35 -20.14
N ASN A 59 -18.12 -3.21 -20.24
CA ASN A 59 -17.27 -2.78 -19.15
C ASN A 59 -16.58 -1.47 -19.52
N LEU A 60 -16.51 -0.55 -18.56
CA LEU A 60 -15.83 0.73 -18.73
C LEU A 60 -14.32 0.59 -18.50
N TYR A 61 -13.54 0.83 -19.53
CA TYR A 61 -12.08 0.88 -19.45
C TYR A 61 -11.60 2.31 -19.35
N CYS A 62 -10.63 2.56 -18.46
CA CYS A 62 -9.84 3.78 -18.44
C CYS A 62 -8.44 3.46 -18.97
N SER A 63 -7.96 4.29 -19.89
CA SER A 63 -6.58 4.29 -20.37
C SER A 63 -5.89 5.55 -19.86
N ILE A 64 -4.75 5.41 -19.20
CA ILE A 64 -3.87 6.53 -18.83
C ILE A 64 -2.67 6.50 -19.77
N GLY A 65 -2.46 7.62 -20.49
CA GLY A 65 -1.33 7.85 -21.37
C GLY A 65 -0.32 8.76 -20.71
N ILE A 66 0.96 8.43 -20.81
CA ILE A 66 2.09 9.25 -20.39
C ILE A 66 2.94 9.56 -21.60
N LYS A 67 3.33 10.83 -21.74
CA LYS A 67 4.17 11.30 -22.83
C LYS A 67 5.62 11.01 -22.53
N THR A 68 6.29 10.32 -23.45
CA THR A 68 7.72 10.05 -23.36
C THR A 68 8.55 11.30 -23.67
N PRO A 69 9.84 11.35 -23.32
CA PRO A 69 10.75 12.44 -23.72
C PRO A 69 10.83 12.64 -25.24
N ASN A 70 10.61 11.58 -26.02
CA ASN A 70 10.62 11.64 -27.49
C ASN A 70 9.30 12.17 -28.08
N GLY A 71 8.29 12.44 -27.25
CA GLY A 71 6.99 12.95 -27.69
C GLY A 71 5.92 11.89 -27.93
N ASP A 72 6.26 10.61 -27.89
CA ASP A 72 5.33 9.49 -28.05
C ASP A 72 4.45 9.29 -26.80
N TRP A 73 3.27 8.74 -27.00
CA TRP A 73 2.36 8.38 -25.92
C TRP A 73 2.39 6.87 -25.65
N ILE A 74 2.69 6.50 -24.40
CA ILE A 74 2.54 5.13 -23.93
C ILE A 74 1.25 5.04 -23.12
N TRP A 75 0.41 4.04 -23.43
CA TRP A 75 -0.90 3.85 -22.82
C TRP A 75 -0.96 2.56 -22.02
N LYS A 76 -1.60 2.63 -20.84
CA LYS A 76 -1.95 1.45 -20.04
C LYS A 76 -3.40 1.55 -19.61
N SER A 77 -4.15 0.46 -19.81
CA SER A 77 -5.60 0.43 -19.62
C SER A 77 -6.01 -0.59 -18.57
N ASN A 78 -7.10 -0.32 -17.87
CA ASN A 78 -7.75 -1.31 -17.02
C ASN A 78 -9.26 -1.01 -16.93
N CYS A 79 -10.07 -2.03 -16.59
CA CYS A 79 -11.51 -1.88 -16.43
C CYS A 79 -11.88 -1.57 -14.97
N GLY A 80 -12.95 -0.81 -14.79
CA GLY A 80 -13.61 -0.59 -13.53
C GLY A 80 -14.62 -1.67 -13.19
N THR A 81 -15.11 -1.63 -11.97
CA THR A 81 -16.29 -2.38 -11.52
C THR A 81 -17.31 -1.40 -10.95
N GLU A 82 -18.59 -1.65 -11.23
CA GLU A 82 -19.68 -0.84 -10.69
C GLU A 82 -19.64 -0.79 -9.15
N SER A 83 -19.94 0.36 -8.58
CA SER A 83 -20.16 0.50 -7.14
C SER A 83 -21.64 0.25 -6.78
N ASN A 84 -21.89 -0.16 -5.53
CA ASN A 84 -23.25 -0.43 -5.07
C ASN A 84 -24.13 0.83 -4.91
N THR A 85 -23.52 2.02 -4.81
CA THR A 85 -24.24 3.28 -4.46
C THR A 85 -24.27 4.30 -5.59
N GLU A 86 -23.16 4.52 -6.29
CA GLU A 86 -23.05 5.45 -7.42
C GLU A 86 -22.38 4.70 -8.58
N LYS A 87 -23.18 3.93 -9.34
CA LYS A 87 -22.66 2.97 -10.30
C LYS A 87 -21.67 3.55 -11.30
N GLU A 88 -22.11 4.51 -12.12
CA GLU A 88 -21.30 5.09 -13.21
C GLU A 88 -20.06 5.83 -12.69
N LYS A 89 -20.23 6.69 -11.69
CA LYS A 89 -19.13 7.45 -11.08
C LYS A 89 -18.14 6.53 -10.36
N GLY A 90 -18.66 5.50 -9.68
CA GLY A 90 -17.85 4.49 -9.00
C GLY A 90 -17.02 3.68 -9.98
N GLU A 91 -17.62 3.24 -11.08
CA GLU A 91 -16.96 2.48 -12.13
C GLU A 91 -15.85 3.29 -12.81
N ALA A 92 -16.12 4.54 -13.20
CA ALA A 92 -15.13 5.41 -13.81
C ALA A 92 -13.93 5.67 -12.86
N SER A 93 -14.21 5.94 -11.59
CA SER A 93 -13.18 6.14 -10.57
C SER A 93 -12.35 4.87 -10.31
N ASP A 94 -12.99 3.70 -10.31
CA ASP A 94 -12.30 2.42 -10.15
C ASP A 94 -11.44 2.09 -11.37
N ALA A 95 -11.96 2.28 -12.59
CA ALA A 95 -11.21 2.12 -13.84
C ALA A 95 -9.94 2.99 -13.86
N PHE A 96 -10.05 4.25 -13.45
CA PHE A 96 -8.91 5.17 -13.39
C PHE A 96 -7.86 4.70 -12.39
N LYS A 97 -8.23 4.35 -11.16
CA LYS A 97 -7.30 3.84 -10.14
C LYS A 97 -6.58 2.56 -10.59
N ARG A 98 -7.31 1.65 -11.27
CA ARG A 98 -6.73 0.42 -11.81
C ARG A 98 -5.78 0.68 -12.97
N ALA A 99 -6.07 1.66 -13.82
CA ALA A 99 -5.13 2.10 -14.86
C ALA A 99 -3.87 2.72 -14.25
N GLY A 100 -4.00 3.55 -13.20
CA GLY A 100 -2.88 4.08 -12.40
C GLY A 100 -2.05 2.98 -11.76
N PHE A 101 -2.68 1.92 -11.25
CA PHE A 101 -2.00 0.74 -10.72
C PHE A 101 -1.12 0.04 -11.77
N ASN A 102 -1.53 0.00 -13.04
CA ASN A 102 -0.71 -0.53 -14.13
C ASN A 102 0.55 0.29 -14.38
N TRP A 103 0.53 1.57 -14.05
CA TRP A 103 1.68 2.46 -14.05
C TRP A 103 2.57 2.33 -12.80
N GLY A 104 2.06 1.74 -11.74
CA GLY A 104 2.77 1.53 -10.47
C GLY A 104 2.31 2.41 -9.33
N ILE A 105 1.30 3.28 -9.55
CA ILE A 105 0.78 4.18 -8.52
C ILE A 105 -0.02 3.39 -7.47
N GLY A 106 0.40 3.44 -6.22
CA GLY A 106 -0.31 2.86 -5.08
C GLY A 106 -0.31 1.34 -5.01
N ARG A 107 0.61 0.66 -5.71
CA ARG A 107 0.75 -0.82 -5.64
C ARG A 107 1.02 -1.32 -4.23
N GLU A 108 1.67 -0.53 -3.41
CA GLU A 108 1.95 -0.82 -2.01
C GLU A 108 0.69 -1.10 -1.18
N LEU A 109 -0.47 -0.56 -1.54
CA LEU A 109 -1.74 -0.82 -0.83
C LEU A 109 -2.14 -2.30 -0.83
N TYR A 110 -1.73 -3.06 -1.85
CA TYR A 110 -1.99 -4.51 -1.89
C TYR A 110 -1.12 -5.31 -0.92
N THR A 111 -0.16 -4.66 -0.27
CA THR A 111 0.68 -5.26 0.78
C THR A 111 0.22 -4.89 2.18
N ALA A 112 -0.91 -4.17 2.31
CA ALA A 112 -1.46 -3.78 3.60
C ALA A 112 -1.73 -5.01 4.48
N PRO A 113 -1.44 -4.94 5.78
CA PRO A 113 -1.79 -6.00 6.71
C PRO A 113 -3.31 -6.17 6.80
N LYS A 114 -3.75 -7.34 7.27
CA LYS A 114 -5.16 -7.54 7.58
C LYS A 114 -5.55 -6.66 8.78
N THR A 115 -6.35 -5.64 8.55
CA THR A 115 -6.79 -4.64 9.53
C THR A 115 -8.02 -5.14 10.29
N LYS A 116 -7.90 -6.28 10.99
CA LYS A 116 -8.96 -6.85 11.82
C LYS A 116 -8.83 -6.34 13.24
N ILE A 117 -9.84 -5.60 13.70
CA ILE A 117 -9.97 -5.05 15.04
C ILE A 117 -10.95 -5.94 15.82
N LYS A 118 -10.56 -6.40 17.02
CA LYS A 118 -11.40 -7.23 17.88
C LYS A 118 -12.23 -6.37 18.82
N GLY A 119 -13.49 -6.76 19.04
CA GLY A 119 -14.41 -6.00 19.88
C GLY A 119 -14.84 -4.67 19.26
N HIS A 120 -15.22 -3.71 20.09
CA HIS A 120 -15.61 -2.35 19.69
C HIS A 120 -16.74 -2.30 18.65
N THR A 121 -17.68 -3.24 18.75
CA THR A 121 -18.89 -3.29 17.90
C THR A 121 -20.14 -3.27 18.75
N VAL A 122 -21.16 -2.61 18.23
CA VAL A 122 -22.49 -2.54 18.81
C VAL A 122 -23.53 -2.99 17.80
N GLN A 123 -24.64 -3.55 18.28
CA GLN A 123 -25.74 -3.92 17.41
C GLN A 123 -26.67 -2.73 17.19
N LYS A 124 -26.85 -2.33 15.92
CA LYS A 124 -27.80 -1.29 15.50
C LYS A 124 -28.70 -1.84 14.39
N ASN A 125 -30.01 -1.78 14.58
CA ASN A 125 -31.00 -2.24 13.59
C ASN A 125 -30.73 -3.67 13.08
N GLY A 126 -30.35 -4.59 13.98
CA GLY A 126 -30.05 -5.98 13.64
C GLY A 126 -28.71 -6.23 12.95
N LYS A 127 -27.87 -5.20 12.76
CA LYS A 127 -26.53 -5.31 12.18
C LYS A 127 -25.47 -4.87 13.18
N TYR A 128 -24.32 -5.53 13.16
CA TYR A 128 -23.16 -5.09 13.91
C TYR A 128 -22.47 -3.94 13.16
N VAL A 129 -22.13 -2.90 13.92
CA VAL A 129 -21.39 -1.73 13.43
C VAL A 129 -20.31 -1.36 14.42
N PRO A 130 -19.19 -0.76 14.03
CA PRO A 130 -18.20 -0.24 14.97
C PRO A 130 -18.79 0.82 15.91
N GLU A 131 -18.23 0.94 17.09
CA GLU A 131 -18.50 2.05 18.04
C GLU A 131 -18.02 3.39 17.50
N TYR A 132 -17.07 3.36 16.56
CA TYR A 132 -16.47 4.53 15.91
C TYR A 132 -17.27 4.96 14.67
N TYR A 133 -17.34 6.26 14.44
CA TYR A 133 -18.03 6.82 13.26
C TYR A 133 -17.08 7.21 12.11
N THR A 134 -15.80 7.49 12.42
CA THR A 134 -14.75 7.72 11.41
C THR A 134 -13.46 7.03 11.80
N PHE A 135 -12.62 6.80 10.78
CA PHE A 135 -11.29 6.23 10.94
C PHE A 135 -10.29 7.07 10.14
N ASP A 136 -9.18 7.44 10.79
CA ASP A 136 -8.11 8.21 10.16
C ASP A 136 -6.82 7.38 10.14
N VAL A 137 -6.15 7.35 9.00
CA VAL A 137 -4.81 6.79 8.88
C VAL A 137 -3.81 7.87 9.34
N VAL A 138 -3.19 7.66 10.50
CA VAL A 138 -2.28 8.65 11.11
C VAL A 138 -0.81 8.35 10.84
N ARG A 139 -0.49 7.09 10.51
CA ARG A 139 0.87 6.67 10.11
C ARG A 139 0.78 5.68 8.98
N LEU A 140 1.56 5.91 7.93
CA LEU A 140 1.79 4.99 6.82
C LEU A 140 3.27 5.06 6.42
N GLU A 141 4.00 3.97 6.58
CA GLU A 141 5.37 3.85 6.11
C GLU A 141 5.44 2.84 4.97
N VAL A 142 6.22 3.19 3.96
CA VAL A 142 6.39 2.39 2.75
C VAL A 142 7.88 2.21 2.49
N SER A 143 8.30 0.98 2.15
CA SER A 143 9.69 0.65 1.85
C SER A 143 10.25 1.47 0.67
N ASP A 144 11.56 1.70 0.66
CA ASP A 144 12.25 2.31 -0.49
C ASP A 144 12.53 1.29 -1.58
N GLU A 145 12.68 0.03 -1.21
CA GLU A 145 12.98 -1.07 -2.13
C GLU A 145 11.78 -1.40 -3.03
N LEU A 146 12.06 -1.73 -4.29
CA LEU A 146 11.06 -2.26 -5.22
C LEU A 146 11.01 -3.80 -5.19
N PRO A 147 9.83 -4.40 -5.22
CA PRO A 147 8.50 -3.75 -5.17
C PRO A 147 8.23 -3.13 -3.80
N ARG A 148 7.67 -1.93 -3.80
CA ARG A 148 7.30 -1.22 -2.57
C ARG A 148 6.25 -1.99 -1.78
N ARG A 149 6.37 -1.93 -0.45
CA ARG A 149 5.41 -2.53 0.49
C ARG A 149 5.19 -1.61 1.69
N ILE A 150 4.02 -1.70 2.29
CA ILE A 150 3.74 -1.04 3.56
C ILE A 150 4.56 -1.73 4.65
N THR A 151 5.25 -0.93 5.45
CA THR A 151 6.11 -1.39 6.57
C THR A 151 5.58 -0.96 7.93
N ALA A 152 4.74 0.07 7.99
CA ALA A 152 3.99 0.42 9.20
C ALA A 152 2.65 1.06 8.84
N LEU A 153 1.65 0.83 9.68
CA LEU A 153 0.29 1.36 9.52
C LEU A 153 -0.34 1.56 10.89
N THR A 154 -0.74 2.81 11.20
CA THR A 154 -1.50 3.14 12.41
C THR A 154 -2.80 3.84 12.02
N ILE A 155 -3.92 3.40 12.61
CA ILE A 155 -5.25 3.93 12.36
C ILE A 155 -5.87 4.32 13.70
N THR A 156 -6.45 5.51 13.76
CA THR A 156 -7.29 5.95 14.89
C THR A 156 -8.76 5.88 14.52
N GLY A 157 -9.60 5.67 15.53
CA GLY A 157 -11.05 5.68 15.42
C GLY A 157 -11.64 6.77 16.30
N LYS A 158 -12.59 7.56 15.79
CA LYS A 158 -13.30 8.61 16.54
C LYS A 158 -14.67 8.12 16.97
N SER A 159 -15.00 8.29 18.24
CA SER A 159 -16.27 7.93 18.83
C SER A 159 -16.91 9.10 19.58
N MET A 160 -18.25 9.08 19.65
CA MET A 160 -19.06 9.99 20.48
C MET A 160 -19.75 9.24 21.63
N GLN A 161 -19.51 7.95 21.78
CA GLN A 161 -20.13 7.13 22.80
C GLN A 161 -19.49 7.44 24.16
N GLY A 162 -20.25 8.03 25.07
CA GLY A 162 -19.72 8.49 26.37
C GLY A 162 -18.98 9.83 26.34
N GLY A 163 -19.04 10.56 25.23
CA GLY A 163 -18.30 11.80 24.94
C GLY A 163 -17.35 11.63 23.75
N TYR A 164 -16.77 12.73 23.28
CA TYR A 164 -15.79 12.65 22.20
C TYR A 164 -14.50 11.99 22.71
N HIS A 165 -14.05 10.96 22.02
CA HIS A 165 -12.72 10.36 22.21
C HIS A 165 -12.17 9.82 20.88
N GLU A 166 -10.87 9.71 20.82
CA GLU A 166 -10.13 9.14 19.70
C GLU A 166 -9.16 8.09 20.23
N ASP A 167 -9.26 6.88 19.71
CA ASP A 167 -8.45 5.74 20.12
C ASP A 167 -7.59 5.23 19.00
N CYS A 168 -6.40 4.73 19.30
CA CYS A 168 -5.64 3.91 18.39
C CYS A 168 -6.32 2.54 18.28
N VAL A 169 -6.99 2.29 17.14
CA VAL A 169 -7.74 1.03 16.92
C VAL A 169 -6.91 -0.02 16.19
N PHE A 170 -5.86 0.40 15.49
CA PHE A 170 -4.95 -0.49 14.79
C PHE A 170 -3.54 0.10 14.74
N ASP A 171 -2.56 -0.67 15.20
CA ASP A 171 -1.14 -0.34 15.10
C ASP A 171 -0.37 -1.58 14.67
N TRP A 172 0.35 -1.45 13.56
CA TRP A 172 1.11 -2.54 12.99
C TRP A 172 2.42 -2.05 12.39
N GLU A 173 3.47 -2.80 12.62
CA GLU A 173 4.78 -2.60 12.02
C GLU A 173 5.30 -3.94 11.50
N ASP A 174 5.87 -3.92 10.30
CA ASP A 174 6.52 -5.10 9.71
C ASP A 174 7.78 -5.44 10.55
N LYS A 175 7.68 -6.50 11.32
CA LYS A 175 8.76 -7.00 12.17
C LYS A 175 9.82 -7.78 11.38
N GLN A 176 9.82 -7.70 10.06
CA GLN A 176 10.91 -8.33 9.31
C GLN A 176 12.23 -7.71 9.76
N PRO A 177 13.22 -8.54 10.09
CA PRO A 177 14.53 -8.03 10.48
C PRO A 177 15.02 -7.09 9.37
N LYS A 178 15.33 -5.84 9.73
CA LYS A 178 15.98 -4.92 8.79
C LYS A 178 17.15 -5.68 8.21
N LYS A 179 17.24 -5.76 6.87
CA LYS A 179 18.44 -6.32 6.23
C LYS A 179 19.62 -5.53 6.76
N VAL A 180 20.36 -6.13 7.68
CA VAL A 180 21.62 -5.54 8.15
C VAL A 180 22.58 -5.77 7.00
N GLU A 181 22.95 -4.73 6.29
CA GLU A 181 24.05 -4.79 5.33
C GLU A 181 25.33 -5.10 6.11
N ILE A 182 25.72 -6.36 6.10
CA ILE A 182 26.98 -6.79 6.68
C ILE A 182 28.07 -6.46 5.66
N ILE A 183 28.93 -5.52 5.99
CA ILE A 183 30.11 -5.19 5.19
C ILE A 183 31.27 -6.02 5.70
N CYS A 184 31.91 -6.76 4.82
CA CYS A 184 33.14 -7.50 5.16
C CYS A 184 34.23 -6.49 5.59
N GLN A 185 34.74 -6.60 6.80
CA GLN A 185 35.77 -5.69 7.33
C GLN A 185 37.13 -5.86 6.62
N GLY A 186 37.35 -6.97 5.91
CA GLY A 186 38.61 -7.23 5.20
C GLY A 186 38.65 -6.64 3.79
N CYS A 187 37.55 -6.74 3.01
CA CYS A 187 37.53 -6.30 1.62
C CYS A 187 36.52 -5.19 1.32
N GLY A 188 35.69 -4.76 2.29
CA GLY A 188 34.66 -3.75 2.09
C GLY A 188 33.46 -4.21 1.23
N GLY A 189 33.43 -5.47 0.81
CA GLY A 189 32.35 -6.04 0.00
C GLY A 189 31.08 -6.27 0.82
N LYS A 190 29.92 -6.11 0.19
CA LYS A 190 28.63 -6.45 0.81
C LYS A 190 28.49 -7.96 0.95
N VAL A 191 28.21 -8.44 2.17
CA VAL A 191 27.87 -9.84 2.42
C VAL A 191 26.39 -10.01 2.13
N VAL A 192 26.05 -10.86 1.15
CA VAL A 192 24.67 -11.16 0.78
C VAL A 192 24.06 -12.07 1.86
N ASP A 193 22.91 -11.70 2.40
CA ASP A 193 22.15 -12.54 3.33
C ASP A 193 21.79 -13.88 2.71
N VAL A 194 22.38 -14.96 3.22
CA VAL A 194 22.03 -16.33 2.83
C VAL A 194 21.19 -16.94 3.95
N PRO A 195 19.91 -17.26 3.72
CA PRO A 195 19.10 -17.92 4.74
C PRO A 195 19.67 -19.31 5.06
N LYS A 196 19.65 -19.71 6.33
CA LYS A 196 19.93 -21.08 6.75
C LYS A 196 18.86 -22.03 6.18
N ARG A 197 19.20 -23.30 5.99
CA ARG A 197 18.25 -24.32 5.49
C ARG A 197 16.99 -24.50 6.36
N ASN A 198 17.04 -24.12 7.63
CA ASN A 198 15.93 -24.17 8.58
C ASN A 198 15.06 -22.88 8.61
N GLY A 199 15.32 -21.94 7.71
CA GLY A 199 14.58 -20.67 7.63
C GLY A 199 15.05 -19.57 8.60
N GLU A 200 16.02 -19.85 9.46
CA GLU A 200 16.64 -18.83 10.31
C GLU A 200 17.67 -18.01 9.51
N MET A 201 17.90 -16.78 9.94
CA MET A 201 18.94 -15.92 9.37
C MET A 201 20.28 -16.16 10.09
N TRP A 202 21.37 -16.06 9.34
CA TRP A 202 22.71 -16.08 9.92
C TRP A 202 22.95 -14.81 10.75
N VAL A 203 23.45 -14.95 11.97
CA VAL A 203 23.93 -13.80 12.74
C VAL A 203 25.37 -13.45 12.32
N ALA A 204 25.79 -12.19 12.55
CA ALA A 204 27.09 -11.70 12.08
C ALA A 204 28.29 -12.58 12.51
N SER A 205 28.25 -13.16 13.73
CA SER A 205 29.27 -14.11 14.22
C SER A 205 29.32 -15.39 13.41
N ASP A 206 28.16 -15.93 13.01
CA ASP A 206 28.06 -17.17 12.23
C ASP A 206 28.57 -16.95 10.80
N MET A 207 28.29 -15.77 10.22
CA MET A 207 28.73 -15.39 8.88
C MET A 207 30.26 -15.26 8.80
N LYS A 208 30.89 -14.71 9.85
CA LYS A 208 32.35 -14.66 9.93
C LYS A 208 32.98 -16.06 9.90
N ILE A 209 32.47 -16.97 10.71
CA ILE A 209 32.95 -18.38 10.76
C ILE A 209 32.70 -19.09 9.42
N TYR A 210 31.57 -18.84 8.77
CA TYR A 210 31.21 -19.44 7.48
C TYR A 210 32.13 -18.95 6.35
N SER A 211 32.42 -17.64 6.28
CA SER A 211 33.32 -17.08 5.29
C SER A 211 34.76 -17.58 5.45
N GLU A 212 35.25 -17.67 6.68
CA GLU A 212 36.60 -18.18 6.98
C GLU A 212 36.76 -19.68 6.62
N ARG A 213 35.72 -20.49 6.79
CA ARG A 213 35.74 -21.94 6.45
C ARG A 213 35.60 -22.23 4.97
N ARG A 214 34.87 -21.40 4.21
CA ARG A 214 34.51 -21.70 2.81
C ARG A 214 35.35 -20.95 1.79
N TYR A 215 35.81 -19.75 2.11
CA TYR A 215 36.53 -18.90 1.17
C TYR A 215 37.95 -18.52 1.61
N GLY A 216 38.40 -19.04 2.76
CA GLY A 216 39.66 -18.60 3.34
C GLY A 216 39.58 -17.18 3.93
N LYS A 217 40.66 -16.74 4.54
CA LYS A 217 40.74 -15.32 4.96
C LYS A 217 40.68 -14.45 3.71
N CYS A 218 39.75 -13.49 3.70
CA CYS A 218 39.72 -12.45 2.66
C CYS A 218 41.10 -11.84 2.42
#